data_b18f254eaafe1f011f0a504182380e19
#
_entry.id   b18f254eaafe1f011f0a504182380e19
#
_cell.length_a   1.000
_cell.length_b   1.000
_cell.length_c   1.000
_cell.angle_alpha   90.00
_cell.angle_beta   90.00
_cell.angle_gamma   90.00
#
_symmetry.space_group_name_H-M   'P 1'
#
loop_
_entity.id
_entity.type
_entity.pdbx_description
1 polymer ?
#
loop_
_entity_poly.entity_id
_entity_poly.type
_entity_poly.pdbx_seq_one_letter_code
_entity_poly.pdbx_strand_id
1 'polypeptide(L)'
;PTRRSSDLILGGYRYLLGDEVEFDEKGKPVLATSHMFDFSEKFLKEYLPYTVELGRSFVTLEYQSSRAGAKVLFALDNLWDGLGALTVIKPNMRYFFGKMTMYPSYHRQGRDMILYERNKHFEDKDRLITPVKPLMLETDPQLLENLFCCDSFKEDYRILNTEVRKLGYNIPPLVNAYMGLSPTMRMFGTAINYGFGDVEETGILIAVDEILEEKRLRHIESFVKQNPEWLQITSGANPVFSKSKS
;
A
#
# COMPACT_ATOMS: atom_id res chain seq x y z
N PRO A 1 0.86 -26.12 30.63
CA PRO A 1 0.53 -24.70 30.63
C PRO A 1 -0.20 -24.38 29.34
N THR A 2 -1.50 -24.12 29.46
CA THR A 2 -2.31 -23.65 28.33
C THR A 2 -1.80 -22.27 27.96
N ARG A 3 -1.20 -22.12 26.77
CA ARG A 3 -0.86 -20.81 26.20
C ARG A 3 -2.14 -19.98 26.16
N ARG A 4 -2.11 -18.82 26.80
CA ARG A 4 -3.21 -17.85 26.68
C ARG A 4 -3.32 -17.41 25.23
N SER A 5 -4.52 -17.18 24.73
CA SER A 5 -4.75 -16.72 23.35
C SER A 5 -4.05 -15.39 23.05
N SER A 6 -3.65 -14.64 24.08
CA SER A 6 -2.86 -13.42 24.01
C SER A 6 -1.39 -13.61 23.59
N ASP A 7 -0.91 -14.87 23.56
CA ASP A 7 0.49 -15.19 23.24
C ASP A 7 0.69 -15.55 21.75
N LEU A 8 -0.37 -15.52 20.95
CA LEU A 8 -0.32 -15.83 19.52
C LEU A 8 -0.19 -14.52 18.71
N ILE A 9 0.93 -14.39 18.00
CA ILE A 9 1.08 -13.31 17.01
C ILE A 9 0.22 -13.66 15.79
N LEU A 10 -0.84 -12.90 15.59
CA LEU A 10 -1.79 -13.10 14.48
C LEU A 10 -1.29 -12.49 13.17
N GLY A 11 -0.52 -11.43 13.24
CA GLY A 11 0.03 -10.73 12.09
C GLY A 11 1.00 -9.64 12.53
N GLY A 12 1.67 -9.03 11.57
CA GLY A 12 2.62 -7.95 11.80
C GLY A 12 3.13 -7.35 10.51
N TYR A 13 3.86 -6.26 10.62
CA TYR A 13 4.60 -5.63 9.54
C TYR A 13 5.88 -5.00 10.08
N ARG A 14 6.85 -4.79 9.19
CA ARG A 14 8.01 -3.94 9.46
C ARG A 14 7.77 -2.56 8.90
N TYR A 15 8.29 -1.57 9.56
CA TYR A 15 8.36 -0.22 9.01
C TYR A 15 9.76 0.37 9.23
N LEU A 16 10.11 1.30 8.37
CA LEU A 16 11.32 2.12 8.47
C LEU A 16 10.91 3.58 8.27
N LEU A 17 11.31 4.44 9.20
CA LEU A 17 11.06 5.87 9.11
C LEU A 17 12.05 6.49 8.12
N GLY A 18 11.57 7.35 7.24
CA GLY A 18 12.37 7.94 6.18
C GLY A 18 13.45 8.91 6.67
N ASP A 19 13.24 9.52 7.86
CA ASP A 19 14.23 10.35 8.55
C ASP A 19 15.34 9.53 9.26
N GLU A 20 15.17 8.21 9.37
CA GLU A 20 16.15 7.26 9.92
C GLU A 20 16.85 6.44 8.82
N VAL A 21 16.57 6.73 7.54
CA VAL A 21 17.15 5.97 6.42
C VAL A 21 18.62 6.33 6.23
N GLU A 22 19.46 5.32 6.25
CA GLU A 22 20.88 5.43 5.89
C GLU A 22 21.04 5.49 4.36
N PHE A 23 22.16 6.05 3.91
CA PHE A 23 22.54 6.09 2.50
C PHE A 23 23.85 5.32 2.31
N ASP A 24 23.92 4.58 1.22
CA ASP A 24 25.15 3.87 0.85
C ASP A 24 26.24 4.84 0.33
N GLU A 25 27.43 4.30 0.05
CA GLU A 25 28.57 5.07 -0.46
C GLU A 25 28.29 5.80 -1.79
N LYS A 26 27.25 5.38 -2.52
CA LYS A 26 26.80 5.98 -3.80
C LYS A 26 25.67 6.99 -3.61
N GLY A 27 25.26 7.23 -2.36
CA GLY A 27 24.15 8.13 -2.05
C GLY A 27 22.78 7.52 -2.33
N LYS A 28 22.66 6.21 -2.46
CA LYS A 28 21.39 5.50 -2.62
C LYS A 28 20.79 5.19 -1.24
N PRO A 29 19.49 5.43 -0.99
CA PRO A 29 18.89 5.13 0.30
C PRO A 29 18.87 3.62 0.55
N VAL A 30 19.12 3.19 1.78
CA VAL A 30 19.09 1.77 2.20
C VAL A 30 17.67 1.40 2.62
N LEU A 31 16.79 1.25 1.63
CA LEU A 31 15.42 0.79 1.79
C LEU A 31 15.28 -0.68 1.38
N ALA A 32 14.26 -1.36 1.88
CA ALA A 32 13.97 -2.74 1.44
C ALA A 32 13.64 -2.83 -0.06
N THR A 33 13.26 -1.71 -0.67
CA THR A 33 12.91 -1.59 -2.08
C THR A 33 14.04 -1.11 -2.99
N SER A 34 15.18 -0.66 -2.44
CA SER A 34 16.27 -0.02 -3.19
C SER A 34 16.93 -0.90 -4.26
N HIS A 35 16.83 -2.21 -4.14
CA HIS A 35 17.33 -3.13 -5.17
C HIS A 35 16.43 -3.22 -6.41
N MET A 36 15.18 -2.75 -6.31
CA MET A 36 14.18 -2.81 -7.39
C MET A 36 13.85 -1.44 -7.97
N PHE A 37 14.03 -0.37 -7.18
CA PHE A 37 13.59 0.96 -7.57
C PHE A 37 14.73 1.97 -7.44
N ASP A 38 14.71 2.95 -8.34
CA ASP A 38 15.49 4.18 -8.27
C ASP A 38 14.60 5.32 -7.77
N PHE A 39 15.18 6.20 -6.97
CA PHE A 39 14.51 7.31 -6.31
C PHE A 39 15.01 8.62 -6.88
N SER A 40 14.10 9.51 -7.29
CA SER A 40 14.46 10.84 -7.78
C SER A 40 15.00 11.71 -6.63
N GLU A 41 15.81 12.72 -6.97
CA GLU A 41 16.24 13.72 -5.98
C GLU A 41 15.05 14.40 -5.29
N LYS A 42 13.97 14.66 -6.03
CA LYS A 42 12.74 15.22 -5.47
C LYS A 42 12.16 14.32 -4.40
N PHE A 43 12.08 13.00 -4.66
CA PHE A 43 11.61 12.06 -3.65
C PHE A 43 12.52 12.07 -2.41
N LEU A 44 13.83 11.98 -2.61
CA LEU A 44 14.80 11.91 -1.51
C LEU A 44 14.78 13.15 -0.61
N LYS A 45 14.58 14.34 -1.20
CA LYS A 45 14.62 15.61 -0.46
C LYS A 45 13.28 16.03 0.13
N GLU A 46 12.18 15.81 -0.60
CA GLU A 46 10.87 16.39 -0.28
C GLU A 46 9.88 15.36 0.30
N TYR A 47 10.06 14.07 0.01
CA TYR A 47 9.13 13.01 0.41
C TYR A 47 9.73 12.08 1.44
N LEU A 48 10.93 11.54 1.20
CA LEU A 48 11.55 10.50 2.04
C LEU A 48 11.59 10.87 3.52
N PRO A 49 11.97 12.09 3.95
CA PRO A 49 12.03 12.44 5.38
C PRO A 49 10.67 12.36 6.10
N TYR A 50 9.57 12.40 5.35
CA TYR A 50 8.20 12.34 5.85
C TYR A 50 7.50 11.03 5.50
N THR A 51 8.25 10.05 5.00
CA THR A 51 7.73 8.77 4.52
C THR A 51 8.02 7.66 5.53
N VAL A 52 7.10 6.72 5.63
CA VAL A 52 7.34 5.44 6.29
C VAL A 52 7.31 4.35 5.23
N GLU A 53 8.43 3.64 5.05
CA GLU A 53 8.46 2.44 4.24
C GLU A 53 7.84 1.28 5.02
N LEU A 54 6.80 0.67 4.43
CA LEU A 54 6.12 -0.50 4.96
C LEU A 54 6.59 -1.76 4.23
N GLY A 55 6.88 -2.80 4.97
CA GLY A 55 7.33 -4.05 4.39
C GLY A 55 7.03 -5.26 5.26
N ARG A 56 7.17 -6.44 4.64
CA ARG A 56 7.05 -7.74 5.32
C ARG A 56 5.78 -7.88 6.15
N SER A 57 4.65 -7.38 5.64
CA SER A 57 3.36 -7.64 6.27
C SER A 57 3.00 -9.11 6.15
N PHE A 58 2.51 -9.69 7.24
CA PHE A 58 2.04 -11.07 7.26
C PHE A 58 0.82 -11.20 8.17
N VAL A 59 0.02 -12.20 7.86
CA VAL A 59 -1.01 -12.76 8.73
C VAL A 59 -0.70 -14.25 8.88
N THR A 60 -0.80 -14.79 10.07
CA THR A 60 -0.55 -16.21 10.35
C THR A 60 -1.41 -17.11 9.47
N LEU A 61 -0.87 -18.17 8.90
CA LEU A 61 -1.52 -19.04 7.91
C LEU A 61 -2.90 -19.54 8.33
N GLU A 62 -3.08 -19.87 9.61
CA GLU A 62 -4.36 -20.32 10.17
C GLU A 62 -5.48 -19.26 9.99
N TYR A 63 -5.10 -17.99 9.88
CA TYR A 63 -6.00 -16.85 9.71
C TYR A 63 -6.05 -16.32 8.27
N GLN A 64 -5.35 -16.95 7.31
CA GLN A 64 -5.41 -16.58 5.89
C GLN A 64 -6.48 -17.36 5.12
N SER A 65 -6.96 -18.48 5.65
CA SER A 65 -7.91 -19.34 4.94
C SER A 65 -9.31 -18.73 4.94
N SER A 66 -10.03 -18.90 3.82
CA SER A 66 -11.46 -18.54 3.69
C SER A 66 -12.35 -19.21 4.76
N ARG A 67 -11.89 -20.31 5.36
CA ARG A 67 -12.55 -21.02 6.46
C ARG A 67 -12.47 -20.27 7.80
N ALA A 68 -11.52 -19.35 7.95
CA ALA A 68 -11.37 -18.52 9.16
C ALA A 68 -12.38 -17.35 9.22
N GLY A 69 -13.12 -17.10 8.13
CA GLY A 69 -14.24 -16.16 8.08
C GLY A 69 -13.89 -14.75 8.58
N ALA A 70 -14.68 -14.21 9.49
CA ALA A 70 -14.52 -12.87 10.05
C ALA A 70 -13.15 -12.62 10.72
N LYS A 71 -12.46 -13.67 11.21
CA LYS A 71 -11.17 -13.53 11.90
C LYS A 71 -10.06 -13.00 10.99
N VAL A 72 -10.09 -13.34 9.69
CA VAL A 72 -9.13 -12.83 8.69
C VAL A 72 -9.29 -11.32 8.51
N LEU A 73 -10.55 -10.88 8.40
CA LEU A 73 -10.86 -9.45 8.25
C LEU A 73 -10.41 -8.66 9.49
N PHE A 74 -10.62 -9.21 10.69
CA PHE A 74 -10.13 -8.58 11.93
C PHE A 74 -8.61 -8.50 12.00
N ALA A 75 -7.88 -9.51 11.54
CA ALA A 75 -6.42 -9.47 11.54
C ALA A 75 -5.88 -8.37 10.62
N LEU A 76 -6.45 -8.23 9.42
CA LEU A 76 -6.11 -7.15 8.50
C LEU A 76 -6.51 -5.77 9.04
N ASP A 77 -7.72 -5.64 9.61
CA ASP A 77 -8.17 -4.40 10.24
C ASP A 77 -7.22 -3.95 11.36
N ASN A 78 -6.79 -4.87 12.23
CA ASN A 78 -5.84 -4.54 13.30
C ASN A 78 -4.47 -4.09 12.78
N LEU A 79 -4.02 -4.60 11.64
CA LEU A 79 -2.81 -4.08 10.99
C LEU A 79 -3.00 -2.63 10.52
N TRP A 80 -4.16 -2.29 9.99
CA TRP A 80 -4.52 -0.92 9.63
C TRP A 80 -4.67 0.00 10.86
N ASP A 81 -5.22 -0.50 11.97
CA ASP A 81 -5.27 0.24 13.24
C ASP A 81 -3.86 0.57 13.73
N GLY A 82 -2.89 -0.34 13.58
CA GLY A 82 -1.49 -0.08 13.87
C GLY A 82 -0.88 1.02 13.01
N LEU A 83 -1.21 1.09 11.71
CA LEU A 83 -0.80 2.18 10.84
C LEU A 83 -1.47 3.50 11.22
N GLY A 84 -2.76 3.47 11.58
CA GLY A 84 -3.47 4.63 12.13
C GLY A 84 -2.79 5.16 13.40
N ALA A 85 -2.43 4.28 14.33
CA ALA A 85 -1.68 4.64 15.54
C ALA A 85 -0.33 5.30 15.20
N LEU A 86 0.39 4.79 14.21
CA LEU A 86 1.67 5.34 13.78
C LEU A 86 1.54 6.79 13.29
N THR A 87 0.43 7.16 12.62
CA THR A 87 0.19 8.55 12.19
C THR A 87 0.02 9.51 13.36
N VAL A 88 -0.46 9.02 14.50
CA VAL A 88 -0.62 9.80 15.74
C VAL A 88 0.71 9.92 16.48
N ILE A 89 1.45 8.80 16.60
CA ILE A 89 2.73 8.73 17.33
C ILE A 89 3.83 9.52 16.60
N LYS A 90 3.80 9.56 15.26
CA LYS A 90 4.76 10.25 14.39
C LYS A 90 4.07 11.36 13.58
N PRO A 91 3.74 12.50 14.19
CA PRO A 91 2.91 13.56 13.56
C PRO A 91 3.54 14.22 12.33
N ASN A 92 4.86 14.10 12.15
CA ASN A 92 5.56 14.61 10.99
C ASN A 92 5.47 13.67 9.77
N MET A 93 4.99 12.45 9.97
CA MET A 93 4.81 11.49 8.89
C MET A 93 3.65 11.91 8.00
N ARG A 94 3.89 11.94 6.70
CA ARG A 94 2.92 12.35 5.67
C ARG A 94 2.60 11.28 4.66
N TYR A 95 3.49 10.30 4.49
CA TYR A 95 3.38 9.32 3.43
C TYR A 95 3.62 7.90 3.94
N PHE A 96 2.81 6.97 3.46
CA PHE A 96 3.12 5.55 3.49
C PHE A 96 3.66 5.13 2.14
N PHE A 97 4.85 4.53 2.12
CA PHE A 97 5.43 3.90 0.94
C PHE A 97 5.49 2.39 1.14
N GLY A 98 5.04 1.63 0.17
CA GLY A 98 4.99 0.18 0.26
C GLY A 98 4.97 -0.49 -1.09
N LYS A 99 4.72 -1.78 -1.10
CA LYS A 99 4.68 -2.61 -2.28
C LYS A 99 3.40 -3.41 -2.35
N MET A 100 2.83 -3.46 -3.53
CA MET A 100 1.77 -4.39 -3.89
C MET A 100 2.41 -5.59 -4.57
N THR A 101 2.28 -6.76 -3.97
CA THR A 101 2.91 -7.99 -4.45
C THR A 101 1.91 -8.83 -5.22
N MET A 102 2.29 -9.26 -6.43
CA MET A 102 1.58 -10.26 -7.21
C MET A 102 2.50 -11.47 -7.43
N TYR A 103 1.91 -12.67 -7.31
CA TYR A 103 2.66 -13.91 -7.47
C TYR A 103 2.70 -14.35 -8.92
N PRO A 104 3.82 -14.95 -9.41
CA PRO A 104 3.94 -15.47 -10.77
C PRO A 104 2.87 -16.51 -11.14
N SER A 105 2.27 -17.17 -10.14
CA SER A 105 1.17 -18.12 -10.33
C SER A 105 -0.17 -17.47 -10.68
N TYR A 106 -0.30 -16.14 -10.54
CA TYR A 106 -1.52 -15.45 -10.93
C TYR A 106 -1.64 -15.39 -12.46
N HIS A 107 -2.89 -15.41 -12.97
CA HIS A 107 -3.16 -15.41 -14.41
C HIS A 107 -2.54 -14.20 -15.12
N ARG A 108 -1.68 -14.43 -16.13
CA ARG A 108 -0.87 -13.38 -16.76
C ARG A 108 -1.70 -12.23 -17.35
N GLN A 109 -2.71 -12.55 -18.14
CA GLN A 109 -3.60 -11.53 -18.69
C GLN A 109 -4.38 -10.80 -17.59
N GLY A 110 -4.81 -11.50 -16.55
CA GLY A 110 -5.46 -10.88 -15.39
C GLY A 110 -4.54 -9.92 -14.65
N ARG A 111 -3.25 -10.30 -14.46
CA ARG A 111 -2.21 -9.46 -13.93
C ARG A 111 -2.02 -8.18 -14.78
N ASP A 112 -1.90 -8.35 -16.10
CA ASP A 112 -1.68 -7.23 -17.03
C ASP A 112 -2.85 -6.25 -17.02
N MET A 113 -4.07 -6.75 -17.01
CA MET A 113 -5.27 -5.92 -16.88
C MET A 113 -5.27 -5.10 -15.57
N ILE A 114 -4.89 -5.73 -14.45
CA ILE A 114 -4.79 -5.03 -13.15
C ILE A 114 -3.72 -3.94 -13.23
N LEU A 115 -2.52 -4.25 -13.69
CA LEU A 115 -1.41 -3.30 -13.73
C LEU A 115 -1.68 -2.15 -14.70
N TYR A 116 -2.25 -2.43 -15.87
CA TYR A 116 -2.60 -1.42 -16.86
C TYR A 116 -3.62 -0.43 -16.32
N GLU A 117 -4.75 -0.93 -15.83
CA GLU A 117 -5.84 -0.10 -15.30
C GLU A 117 -5.36 0.76 -14.12
N ARG A 118 -4.52 0.18 -13.23
CA ARG A 118 -3.95 0.91 -12.11
C ARG A 118 -2.98 2.00 -12.56
N ASN A 119 -2.07 1.70 -13.46
CA ASN A 119 -1.15 2.70 -14.01
C ASN A 119 -1.91 3.84 -14.70
N LYS A 120 -2.97 3.54 -15.45
CA LYS A 120 -3.80 4.54 -16.09
C LYS A 120 -4.37 5.59 -15.10
N HIS A 121 -4.85 5.14 -13.96
CA HIS A 121 -5.55 6.01 -13.00
C HIS A 121 -4.67 6.58 -11.89
N PHE A 122 -3.53 5.93 -11.59
CA PHE A 122 -2.68 6.25 -10.44
C PHE A 122 -1.22 6.47 -10.81
N GLU A 123 -0.93 6.74 -12.07
CA GLU A 123 0.43 7.01 -12.54
C GLU A 123 1.09 8.15 -11.78
N ASP A 124 2.34 7.93 -11.35
CA ASP A 124 3.18 8.98 -10.79
C ASP A 124 3.74 9.88 -11.90
N LYS A 125 3.05 10.96 -12.18
CA LYS A 125 3.45 11.95 -13.21
C LYS A 125 4.75 12.69 -12.87
N ASP A 126 5.12 12.73 -11.59
CA ASP A 126 6.36 13.38 -11.13
C ASP A 126 7.60 12.49 -11.28
N ARG A 127 7.44 11.22 -11.62
CA ARG A 127 8.51 10.23 -11.70
C ARG A 127 9.38 10.20 -10.45
N LEU A 128 8.72 10.20 -9.29
CA LEU A 128 9.37 10.21 -7.98
C LEU A 128 10.20 8.94 -7.76
N ILE A 129 9.65 7.80 -8.17
CA ILE A 129 10.24 6.48 -8.02
C ILE A 129 10.03 5.70 -9.32
N THR A 130 11.06 5.03 -9.81
CA THR A 130 10.99 4.26 -11.07
C THR A 130 11.60 2.87 -10.89
N PRO A 131 11.02 1.82 -11.49
CA PRO A 131 11.63 0.50 -11.47
C PRO A 131 12.97 0.50 -12.19
N VAL A 132 14.01 -0.10 -11.59
CA VAL A 132 15.33 -0.31 -12.24
C VAL A 132 15.18 -1.19 -13.49
N LYS A 133 14.34 -2.21 -13.39
CA LYS A 133 13.97 -3.10 -14.49
C LYS A 133 12.45 -3.22 -14.51
N PRO A 134 11.76 -2.39 -15.33
CA PRO A 134 10.32 -2.43 -15.42
C PRO A 134 9.81 -3.77 -15.93
N LEU A 135 8.76 -4.27 -15.29
CA LEU A 135 8.02 -5.42 -15.78
C LEU A 135 7.29 -5.04 -17.08
N MET A 136 7.51 -5.82 -18.11
CA MET A 136 6.79 -5.66 -19.38
C MET A 136 5.48 -6.44 -19.34
N LEU A 137 4.39 -5.81 -19.78
CA LEU A 137 3.11 -6.50 -19.94
C LEU A 137 3.20 -7.45 -21.15
N GLU A 138 2.58 -8.62 -21.01
CA GLU A 138 2.56 -9.66 -22.05
C GLU A 138 1.31 -9.56 -22.93
N THR A 139 0.25 -8.92 -22.42
CA THR A 139 -1.02 -8.69 -23.14
C THR A 139 -0.85 -7.54 -24.12
N ASP A 140 -1.45 -7.68 -25.31
CA ASP A 140 -1.44 -6.67 -26.35
C ASP A 140 -1.93 -5.30 -25.81
N PRO A 141 -1.10 -4.24 -25.89
CA PRO A 141 -1.46 -2.91 -25.43
C PRO A 141 -2.76 -2.38 -26.04
N GLN A 142 -3.01 -2.64 -27.32
CA GLN A 142 -4.23 -2.18 -28.00
C GLN A 142 -5.49 -2.83 -27.41
N LEU A 143 -5.39 -4.08 -26.99
CA LEU A 143 -6.50 -4.76 -26.31
C LEU A 143 -6.78 -4.10 -24.95
N LEU A 144 -5.74 -3.77 -24.19
CA LEU A 144 -5.87 -3.10 -22.88
C LEU A 144 -6.43 -1.69 -23.02
N GLU A 145 -5.95 -0.92 -24.00
CA GLU A 145 -6.47 0.43 -24.32
C GLU A 145 -7.97 0.39 -24.68
N ASN A 146 -8.37 -0.53 -25.54
CA ASN A 146 -9.76 -0.69 -25.96
C ASN A 146 -10.65 -1.14 -24.79
N LEU A 147 -10.12 -1.96 -23.90
CA LEU A 147 -10.85 -2.48 -22.75
C LEU A 147 -11.09 -1.41 -21.68
N PHE A 148 -10.04 -0.62 -21.38
CA PHE A 148 -10.07 0.43 -20.36
C PHE A 148 -10.07 1.81 -21.00
N CYS A 149 -11.12 2.13 -21.74
CA CYS A 149 -11.26 3.40 -22.44
C CYS A 149 -12.05 4.46 -21.66
N CYS A 150 -12.59 4.15 -20.47
CA CYS A 150 -13.37 5.09 -19.68
C CYS A 150 -12.47 6.10 -18.96
N ASP A 151 -12.92 7.33 -18.79
CA ASP A 151 -12.21 8.35 -18.02
C ASP A 151 -12.39 8.14 -16.49
N SER A 152 -13.41 7.40 -16.13
CA SER A 152 -13.78 7.12 -14.73
C SER A 152 -13.10 5.85 -14.21
N PHE A 153 -12.31 6.00 -13.15
CA PHE A 153 -11.75 4.86 -12.39
C PHE A 153 -12.84 3.85 -11.98
N LYS A 154 -14.02 4.32 -11.55
CA LYS A 154 -15.10 3.44 -11.10
C LYS A 154 -15.63 2.56 -12.22
N GLU A 155 -15.69 3.09 -13.44
CA GLU A 155 -16.16 2.34 -14.62
C GLU A 155 -15.12 1.33 -15.08
N ASP A 156 -13.85 1.75 -15.24
CA ASP A 156 -12.75 0.85 -15.58
C ASP A 156 -12.57 -0.26 -14.53
N TYR A 157 -12.74 0.06 -13.25
CA TYR A 157 -12.71 -0.95 -12.18
C TYR A 157 -13.84 -1.99 -12.30
N ARG A 158 -15.04 -1.59 -12.71
CA ARG A 158 -16.15 -2.54 -12.95
C ARG A 158 -15.82 -3.47 -14.12
N ILE A 159 -15.25 -2.92 -15.19
CA ILE A 159 -14.78 -3.69 -16.35
C ILE A 159 -13.69 -4.66 -15.89
N LEU A 160 -12.66 -4.18 -15.22
CA LEU A 160 -11.57 -4.99 -14.69
C LEU A 160 -12.08 -6.18 -13.86
N ASN A 161 -12.98 -5.92 -12.92
CA ASN A 161 -13.53 -6.96 -12.05
C ASN A 161 -14.31 -8.02 -12.84
N THR A 162 -15.03 -7.59 -13.88
CA THR A 162 -15.78 -8.49 -14.76
C THR A 162 -14.82 -9.36 -15.59
N GLU A 163 -13.82 -8.75 -16.22
CA GLU A 163 -12.89 -9.48 -17.10
C GLU A 163 -11.99 -10.43 -16.32
N VAL A 164 -11.49 -10.03 -15.16
CA VAL A 164 -10.69 -10.92 -14.29
C VAL A 164 -11.53 -12.13 -13.83
N ARG A 165 -12.83 -11.92 -13.52
CA ARG A 165 -13.72 -13.03 -13.16
C ARG A 165 -14.00 -13.99 -14.31
N LYS A 166 -14.08 -13.50 -15.55
CA LYS A 166 -14.22 -14.37 -16.73
C LYS A 166 -13.03 -15.32 -16.90
N LEU A 167 -11.84 -14.92 -16.42
CA LEU A 167 -10.65 -15.77 -16.39
C LEU A 167 -10.67 -16.80 -15.24
N GLY A 168 -11.70 -16.81 -14.39
CA GLY A 168 -11.79 -17.67 -13.22
C GLY A 168 -11.02 -17.17 -12.00
N TYR A 169 -10.58 -15.92 -11.99
CA TYR A 169 -9.80 -15.31 -10.90
C TYR A 169 -10.56 -14.16 -10.24
N ASN A 170 -10.05 -13.73 -9.11
CA ASN A 170 -10.48 -12.49 -8.46
C ASN A 170 -9.29 -11.54 -8.34
N ILE A 171 -9.56 -10.25 -8.34
CA ILE A 171 -8.54 -9.24 -7.99
C ILE A 171 -8.06 -9.56 -6.57
N PRO A 172 -6.73 -9.64 -6.33
CA PRO A 172 -6.21 -9.98 -5.01
C PRO A 172 -6.75 -9.04 -3.94
N PRO A 173 -7.17 -9.55 -2.77
CA PRO A 173 -7.80 -8.72 -1.72
C PRO A 173 -6.96 -7.54 -1.28
N LEU A 174 -5.63 -7.71 -1.21
CA LEU A 174 -4.71 -6.64 -0.83
C LEU A 174 -4.68 -5.51 -1.86
N VAL A 175 -4.75 -5.84 -3.16
CA VAL A 175 -4.86 -4.86 -4.25
C VAL A 175 -6.11 -4.02 -4.06
N ASN A 176 -7.25 -4.67 -3.79
CA ASN A 176 -8.51 -3.97 -3.53
C ASN A 176 -8.46 -3.12 -2.25
N ALA A 177 -7.78 -3.58 -1.20
CA ALA A 177 -7.65 -2.84 0.05
C ALA A 177 -6.93 -1.51 -0.16
N TYR A 178 -5.83 -1.50 -0.90
CA TYR A 178 -5.11 -0.26 -1.23
C TYR A 178 -5.96 0.73 -2.04
N MET A 179 -6.73 0.23 -3.01
CA MET A 179 -7.61 1.07 -3.85
C MET A 179 -8.70 1.78 -3.05
N GLY A 180 -9.15 1.16 -1.97
CA GLY A 180 -10.16 1.73 -1.09
C GLY A 180 -9.62 2.71 -0.05
N LEU A 181 -8.32 3.02 -0.06
CA LEU A 181 -7.72 3.92 0.95
C LEU A 181 -7.66 5.37 0.51
N SER A 182 -7.16 5.63 -0.69
CA SER A 182 -6.93 6.99 -1.18
C SER A 182 -7.18 7.08 -2.68
N PRO A 183 -7.95 8.07 -3.15
CA PRO A 183 -8.16 8.32 -4.57
C PRO A 183 -6.94 8.94 -5.26
N THR A 184 -5.96 9.40 -4.50
CA THR A 184 -4.75 10.09 -4.98
C THR A 184 -3.48 9.26 -4.75
N MET A 185 -3.65 7.97 -4.47
CA MET A 185 -2.53 7.03 -4.39
C MET A 185 -1.67 7.13 -5.66
N ARG A 186 -0.34 7.03 -5.51
CA ARG A 186 0.58 7.00 -6.65
C ARG A 186 1.17 5.61 -6.83
N MET A 187 1.26 5.18 -8.07
CA MET A 187 1.91 3.93 -8.47
C MET A 187 3.18 4.21 -9.27
N PHE A 188 4.24 3.48 -8.96
CA PHE A 188 5.58 3.72 -9.49
C PHE A 188 6.03 2.69 -10.53
N GLY A 189 5.10 1.89 -11.05
CA GLY A 189 5.41 0.77 -11.91
C GLY A 189 5.80 -0.49 -11.13
N THR A 190 6.08 -1.55 -11.86
CA THR A 190 6.29 -2.90 -11.32
C THR A 190 7.67 -3.41 -11.67
N ALA A 191 8.35 -4.05 -10.72
CA ALA A 191 9.61 -4.76 -10.89
C ALA A 191 9.49 -6.20 -10.41
N ILE A 192 10.38 -7.09 -10.89
CA ILE A 192 10.48 -8.46 -10.38
C ILE A 192 11.47 -8.50 -9.23
N ASN A 193 11.05 -9.07 -8.10
CA ASN A 193 11.90 -9.27 -6.94
C ASN A 193 12.57 -10.65 -6.98
N TYR A 194 13.72 -10.73 -7.65
CA TYR A 194 14.49 -11.96 -7.76
C TYR A 194 15.02 -12.48 -6.42
N GLY A 195 15.14 -11.62 -5.42
CA GLY A 195 15.56 -12.00 -4.06
C GLY A 195 14.43 -12.59 -3.21
N PHE A 196 13.20 -12.61 -3.72
CA PHE A 196 12.02 -13.07 -2.97
C PHE A 196 11.04 -13.85 -3.85
N GLY A 197 11.51 -14.95 -4.46
CA GLY A 197 10.66 -15.88 -5.22
C GLY A 197 10.08 -15.32 -6.51
N ASP A 198 10.79 -14.40 -7.15
CA ASP A 198 10.44 -13.79 -8.43
C ASP A 198 9.05 -13.13 -8.46
N VAL A 199 8.58 -12.70 -7.30
CA VAL A 199 7.30 -11.99 -7.20
C VAL A 199 7.36 -10.64 -7.92
N GLU A 200 6.23 -10.22 -8.44
CA GLU A 200 6.07 -8.95 -9.14
C GLU A 200 5.60 -7.89 -8.12
N GLU A 201 6.44 -6.89 -7.90
CA GLU A 201 6.19 -5.86 -6.88
C GLU A 201 6.00 -4.49 -7.50
N THR A 202 4.85 -3.90 -7.25
CA THR A 202 4.50 -2.55 -7.68
C THR A 202 4.69 -1.59 -6.50
N GLY A 203 5.52 -0.56 -6.66
CA GLY A 203 5.68 0.49 -5.66
C GLY A 203 4.43 1.37 -5.58
N ILE A 204 4.01 1.69 -4.36
CA ILE A 204 2.85 2.56 -4.09
C ILE A 204 3.16 3.58 -3.01
N LEU A 205 2.65 4.80 -3.15
CA LEU A 205 2.72 5.86 -2.17
C LEU A 205 1.31 6.38 -1.85
N ILE A 206 1.01 6.51 -0.58
CA ILE A 206 -0.27 7.04 -0.09
C ILE A 206 0.02 8.23 0.81
N ALA A 207 -0.58 9.38 0.48
CA ALA A 207 -0.56 10.54 1.37
C ALA A 207 -1.58 10.35 2.50
N VAL A 208 -1.15 10.52 3.74
CA VAL A 208 -1.95 10.23 4.94
C VAL A 208 -3.17 11.14 5.04
N ASP A 209 -3.01 12.41 4.67
CA ASP A 209 -4.08 13.42 4.70
C ASP A 209 -5.10 13.26 3.56
N GLU A 210 -4.77 12.46 2.54
CA GLU A 210 -5.65 12.13 1.40
C GLU A 210 -6.31 10.75 1.55
N ILE A 211 -6.08 10.05 2.66
CA ILE A 211 -6.83 8.83 2.99
C ILE A 211 -8.30 9.18 3.21
N LEU A 212 -9.20 8.38 2.63
CA LEU A 212 -10.65 8.56 2.76
C LEU A 212 -11.04 8.71 4.23
N GLU A 213 -11.84 9.72 4.54
CA GLU A 213 -12.18 10.11 5.91
C GLU A 213 -12.78 8.94 6.70
N GLU A 214 -13.68 8.16 6.10
CA GLU A 214 -14.26 6.98 6.75
C GLU A 214 -13.21 5.94 7.18
N LYS A 215 -12.14 5.76 6.40
CA LYS A 215 -11.03 4.85 6.71
C LYS A 215 -10.14 5.44 7.80
N ARG A 216 -9.82 6.70 7.67
CA ARG A 216 -9.02 7.44 8.63
C ARG A 216 -9.69 7.45 10.01
N LEU A 217 -10.95 7.81 10.09
CA LEU A 217 -11.72 7.84 11.33
C LEU A 217 -11.77 6.45 11.98
N ARG A 218 -12.05 5.41 11.19
CA ARG A 218 -12.12 4.04 11.70
C ARG A 218 -10.82 3.61 12.38
N HIS A 219 -9.67 3.83 11.73
CA HIS A 219 -8.38 3.30 12.20
C HIS A 219 -7.65 4.21 13.19
N ILE A 220 -7.84 5.53 13.10
CA ILE A 220 -7.21 6.50 14.00
C ILE A 220 -8.02 6.72 15.27
N GLU A 221 -9.35 6.88 15.17
CA GLU A 221 -10.20 7.10 16.33
C GLU A 221 -10.16 5.95 17.32
N SER A 222 -10.06 4.72 16.85
CA SER A 222 -9.91 3.54 17.70
C SER A 222 -8.71 3.68 18.65
N PHE A 223 -7.54 4.07 18.10
CA PHE A 223 -6.33 4.29 18.88
C PHE A 223 -6.46 5.46 19.85
N VAL A 224 -6.97 6.59 19.38
CA VAL A 224 -7.10 7.82 20.19
C VAL A 224 -8.09 7.65 21.34
N LYS A 225 -9.19 6.93 21.13
CA LYS A 225 -10.17 6.62 22.20
C LYS A 225 -9.56 5.73 23.29
N GLN A 226 -8.63 4.84 22.94
CA GLN A 226 -7.94 3.97 23.90
C GLN A 226 -6.76 4.67 24.59
N ASN A 227 -6.23 5.74 24.01
CA ASN A 227 -5.04 6.45 24.48
C ASN A 227 -5.27 7.97 24.45
N PRO A 228 -6.16 8.51 25.32
CA PRO A 228 -6.58 9.91 25.27
C PRO A 228 -5.46 10.92 25.53
N GLU A 229 -4.34 10.52 26.13
CA GLU A 229 -3.16 11.33 26.32
C GLU A 229 -2.54 11.82 25.00
N TRP A 230 -2.69 11.07 23.91
CA TRP A 230 -2.19 11.46 22.60
C TRP A 230 -3.01 12.57 21.92
N LEU A 231 -4.24 12.80 22.34
CA LEU A 231 -5.07 13.92 21.85
C LEU A 231 -4.45 15.28 22.14
N GLN A 232 -3.76 15.44 23.27
CA GLN A 232 -3.16 16.72 23.67
C GLN A 232 -1.90 17.04 22.84
N ILE A 233 -1.18 16.01 22.42
CA ILE A 233 0.04 16.15 21.59
C ILE A 233 -0.31 16.49 20.14
N THR A 234 -1.43 16.00 19.64
CA THR A 234 -1.83 16.12 18.23
C THR A 234 -2.63 17.37 17.91
N SER A 235 -3.26 18.02 18.89
CA SER A 235 -4.08 19.22 18.67
C SER A 235 -3.31 20.45 18.17
N GLY A 236 -1.99 20.47 18.29
CA GLY A 236 -1.13 21.57 17.82
C GLY A 236 -0.28 21.30 16.59
N ALA A 237 -0.06 20.06 16.19
CA ALA A 237 0.96 19.70 15.20
C ALA A 237 0.46 18.82 14.03
N ASN A 238 -0.73 18.22 14.10
CA ASN A 238 -1.16 17.25 13.11
C ASN A 238 -2.30 17.77 12.22
N PRO A 239 -2.08 17.99 10.91
CA PRO A 239 -3.12 18.41 9.96
C PRO A 239 -4.29 17.42 9.87
N VAL A 240 -4.11 16.18 10.29
CA VAL A 240 -5.14 15.14 10.33
C VAL A 240 -6.32 15.53 11.23
N PHE A 241 -6.08 16.30 12.29
CA PHE A 241 -7.13 16.73 13.23
C PHE A 241 -7.62 18.18 13.05
N SER A 242 -6.94 18.97 12.21
CA SER A 242 -7.27 20.39 12.00
C SER A 242 -8.51 20.63 11.11
N LYS A 243 -8.92 19.65 10.31
CA LYS A 243 -10.03 19.78 9.34
C LYS A 243 -11.41 19.39 9.88
N SER A 244 -11.53 18.96 11.15
CA SER A 244 -12.83 18.54 11.72
C SER A 244 -13.64 19.68 12.38
N LYS A 245 -13.27 20.96 12.14
CA LYS A 245 -14.00 22.13 12.65
C LYS A 245 -14.35 23.10 11.52
N SER A 246 -15.17 22.65 10.58
CA SER A 246 -15.91 23.57 9.72
C SER A 246 -17.17 22.89 9.20
#